data_a5c70426e5d69962c06a5bbd838db525
#
_entry.id   a5c70426e5d69962c06a5bbd838db525
#
_cell.length_a   1.000
_cell.length_b   1.000
_cell.length_c   1.000
_cell.angle_alpha   90.00
_cell.angle_beta   90.00
_cell.angle_gamma   90.00
#
_symmetry.space_group_name_H-M   'P 1'
#
loop_
_entity.id
_entity.type
_entity.pdbx_description
1 polymer ?
#
loop_
_entity_poly.entity_id
_entity_poly.type
_entity_poly.pdbx_seq_one_letter_code
_entity_poly.pdbx_strand_id
1 'polypeptide(L)'
;MPIEKEILKEIAKVIDQTNIRKDASQDEIMETCEQAKEFGFRGVCVNPEWVRLANQQLIGTDVKVICLIDPPMGTSPHQLRIQEASRVKLEGADELDVVMNIVDLKYERYFNVLGDLKEICQILPTKVIIGSGYLTDTEVRKAAELAKASGAICVKTATEKDPLGHSELAEKAKHLKIMRESAPGLLIKAAGGIKSYADLLMMREAGADIIGTSHGVEIMRELKT
;
A
#
# COMPACT_ATOMS: atom_id res chain seq x y z
N MET A 1 -12.46 -21.48 20.53
CA MET A 1 -11.92 -22.54 19.65
C MET A 1 -10.73 -21.93 18.93
N PRO A 2 -9.58 -22.58 18.84
CA PRO A 2 -8.47 -22.03 18.06
C PRO A 2 -8.92 -21.87 16.60
N ILE A 3 -8.62 -20.71 16.03
CA ILE A 3 -8.86 -20.43 14.60
C ILE A 3 -8.07 -21.46 13.80
N GLU A 4 -8.70 -22.06 12.81
CA GLU A 4 -8.07 -23.07 11.96
C GLU A 4 -6.82 -22.47 11.26
N LYS A 5 -5.76 -23.27 11.14
CA LYS A 5 -4.50 -22.85 10.50
C LYS A 5 -4.69 -22.25 9.11
N GLU A 6 -5.71 -22.70 8.39
CA GLU A 6 -6.07 -22.20 7.05
C GLU A 6 -6.50 -20.72 7.10
N ILE A 7 -7.38 -20.37 8.05
CA ILE A 7 -7.85 -18.98 8.22
C ILE A 7 -6.69 -18.05 8.58
N LEU A 8 -5.78 -18.49 9.45
CA LEU A 8 -4.58 -17.71 9.78
C LEU A 8 -3.72 -17.45 8.53
N LYS A 9 -3.57 -18.47 7.68
CA LYS A 9 -2.82 -18.34 6.42
C LYS A 9 -3.48 -17.39 5.44
N GLU A 10 -4.81 -17.48 5.30
CA GLU A 10 -5.58 -16.57 4.44
C GLU A 10 -5.46 -15.11 4.90
N ILE A 11 -5.55 -14.87 6.21
CA ILE A 11 -5.38 -13.52 6.78
C ILE A 11 -3.96 -13.00 6.56
N ALA A 12 -2.94 -13.82 6.79
CA ALA A 12 -1.56 -13.43 6.55
C ALA A 12 -1.31 -13.03 5.08
N LYS A 13 -1.92 -13.74 4.13
CA LYS A 13 -1.75 -13.50 2.68
C LYS A 13 -2.41 -12.22 2.16
N VAL A 14 -3.18 -11.51 2.97
CA VAL A 14 -3.70 -10.17 2.61
C VAL A 14 -2.90 -9.03 3.23
N ILE A 15 -1.92 -9.31 4.10
CA ILE A 15 -1.13 -8.31 4.83
C ILE A 15 0.15 -7.95 4.08
N ASP A 16 0.34 -6.66 3.80
CA ASP A 16 1.63 -6.06 3.47
C ASP A 16 2.20 -5.45 4.76
N GLN A 17 3.15 -6.15 5.41
CA GLN A 17 3.85 -5.66 6.60
C GLN A 17 4.67 -4.43 6.22
N THR A 18 4.49 -3.33 6.93
CA THR A 18 4.97 -2.02 6.50
C THR A 18 5.95 -1.43 7.51
N ASN A 19 7.15 -1.07 7.05
CA ASN A 19 8.10 -0.25 7.79
C ASN A 19 8.64 0.85 6.86
N ILE A 20 8.00 2.01 6.91
CA ILE A 20 8.32 3.19 6.09
C ILE A 20 8.78 4.38 6.95
N ARG A 21 9.21 4.10 8.18
CA ARG A 21 9.79 5.11 9.04
C ARG A 21 11.06 5.64 8.41
N LYS A 22 11.24 6.96 8.42
CA LYS A 22 12.44 7.61 7.87
C LYS A 22 13.68 7.42 8.74
N ASP A 23 13.47 7.06 10.01
CA ASP A 23 14.51 6.77 11.00
C ASP A 23 14.69 5.27 11.23
N ALA A 24 14.10 4.42 10.38
CA ALA A 24 14.26 2.98 10.49
C ALA A 24 15.73 2.57 10.34
N SER A 25 16.21 1.73 11.26
CA SER A 25 17.53 1.12 11.18
C SER A 25 17.54 -0.11 10.28
N GLN A 26 18.73 -0.54 9.87
CA GLN A 26 18.92 -1.78 9.13
C GLN A 26 18.34 -2.99 9.88
N ASP A 27 18.57 -3.07 11.19
CA ASP A 27 18.09 -4.18 12.03
C ASP A 27 16.56 -4.24 12.07
N GLU A 28 15.89 -3.09 12.16
CA GLU A 28 14.42 -3.02 12.15
C GLU A 28 13.83 -3.45 10.79
N ILE A 29 14.51 -3.16 9.67
CA ILE A 29 14.09 -3.65 8.35
C ILE A 29 14.31 -5.16 8.24
N MET A 30 15.42 -5.67 8.73
CA MET A 30 15.68 -7.12 8.78
C MET A 30 14.63 -7.82 9.64
N GLU A 31 14.31 -7.29 10.82
CA GLU A 31 13.24 -7.82 11.68
C GLU A 31 11.88 -7.81 10.96
N THR A 32 11.54 -6.73 10.24
CA THR A 32 10.31 -6.65 9.44
C THR A 32 10.24 -7.78 8.38
N CYS A 33 11.37 -8.08 7.74
CA CYS A 33 11.46 -9.19 6.77
C CYS A 33 11.32 -10.56 7.45
N GLU A 34 11.96 -10.78 8.61
CA GLU A 34 11.83 -12.02 9.38
C GLU A 34 10.38 -12.25 9.83
N GLN A 35 9.73 -11.22 10.36
CA GLN A 35 8.30 -11.27 10.70
C GLN A 35 7.44 -11.68 9.51
N ALA A 36 7.70 -11.11 8.33
CA ALA A 36 6.94 -11.44 7.12
C ALA A 36 7.14 -12.91 6.69
N LYS A 37 8.33 -13.45 6.84
CA LYS A 37 8.62 -14.87 6.59
C LYS A 37 7.93 -15.78 7.61
N GLU A 38 8.04 -15.46 8.90
CA GLU A 38 7.49 -16.25 10.00
C GLU A 38 5.97 -16.40 9.88
N PHE A 39 5.27 -15.28 9.63
CA PHE A 39 3.81 -15.28 9.53
C PHE A 39 3.28 -15.60 8.12
N GLY A 40 4.16 -15.60 7.11
CA GLY A 40 3.77 -15.81 5.72
C GLY A 40 2.98 -14.67 5.12
N PHE A 41 3.32 -13.42 5.47
CA PHE A 41 2.67 -12.23 4.92
C PHE A 41 2.79 -12.15 3.39
N ARG A 42 1.89 -11.37 2.78
CA ARG A 42 1.88 -11.13 1.33
C ARG A 42 3.13 -10.41 0.86
N GLY A 43 3.59 -9.42 1.62
CA GLY A 43 4.76 -8.61 1.25
C GLY A 43 5.27 -7.74 2.38
N VAL A 44 6.42 -7.14 2.12
CA VAL A 44 7.08 -6.14 2.97
C VAL A 44 7.14 -4.83 2.21
N CYS A 45 6.57 -3.75 2.79
CA CYS A 45 6.59 -2.42 2.21
C CYS A 45 7.63 -1.55 2.93
N VAL A 46 8.61 -1.04 2.17
CA VAL A 46 9.73 -0.26 2.68
C VAL A 46 9.97 1.01 1.84
N ASN A 47 10.78 1.92 2.36
CA ASN A 47 11.29 3.06 1.61
C ASN A 47 12.35 2.63 0.57
N PRO A 48 12.62 3.45 -0.45
CA PRO A 48 13.50 3.11 -1.56
C PRO A 48 14.92 2.68 -1.16
N GLU A 49 15.49 3.27 -0.11
CA GLU A 49 16.84 2.95 0.38
C GLU A 49 16.97 1.52 0.93
N TRP A 50 15.86 0.88 1.31
CA TRP A 50 15.83 -0.43 1.93
C TRP A 50 15.48 -1.57 0.98
N VAL A 51 15.12 -1.27 -0.28
CA VAL A 51 14.68 -2.29 -1.25
C VAL A 51 15.71 -3.39 -1.45
N ARG A 52 16.97 -3.03 -1.67
CA ARG A 52 18.06 -4.00 -1.87
C ARG A 52 18.23 -4.93 -0.64
N LEU A 53 18.18 -4.37 0.56
CA LEU A 53 18.28 -5.16 1.79
C LEU A 53 17.08 -6.09 1.94
N ALA A 54 15.85 -5.58 1.77
CA ALA A 54 14.64 -6.37 1.86
C ALA A 54 14.64 -7.52 0.83
N ASN A 55 15.05 -7.25 -0.41
CA ASN A 55 15.20 -8.27 -1.44
C ASN A 55 16.18 -9.37 -1.02
N GLN A 56 17.34 -9.01 -0.49
CA GLN A 56 18.33 -9.99 0.00
C GLN A 56 17.78 -10.86 1.12
N GLN A 57 17.03 -10.27 2.06
CA GLN A 57 16.43 -10.99 3.20
C GLN A 57 15.29 -11.94 2.78
N LEU A 58 14.62 -11.66 1.68
CA LEU A 58 13.43 -12.38 1.23
C LEU A 58 13.69 -13.36 0.07
N ILE A 59 14.96 -13.52 -0.35
CA ILE A 59 15.35 -14.50 -1.38
C ILE A 59 14.84 -15.90 -1.02
N GLY A 60 14.21 -16.56 -2.00
CA GLY A 60 13.69 -17.93 -1.84
C GLY A 60 12.37 -18.03 -1.09
N THR A 61 11.71 -16.91 -0.84
CA THR A 61 10.35 -16.85 -0.27
C THR A 61 9.33 -16.30 -1.27
N ASP A 62 8.04 -16.48 -0.98
CA ASP A 62 6.93 -15.86 -1.76
C ASP A 62 6.57 -14.44 -1.29
N VAL A 63 7.30 -13.89 -0.31
CA VAL A 63 7.03 -12.56 0.25
C VAL A 63 7.52 -11.49 -0.71
N LYS A 64 6.63 -10.61 -1.15
CA LYS A 64 6.95 -9.56 -2.11
C LYS A 64 7.68 -8.39 -1.48
N VAL A 65 8.66 -7.86 -2.19
CA VAL A 65 9.31 -6.58 -1.86
C VAL A 65 8.53 -5.44 -2.51
N ILE A 66 7.98 -4.55 -1.70
CA ILE A 66 7.13 -3.44 -2.13
C ILE A 66 7.84 -2.13 -1.78
N CYS A 67 8.00 -1.24 -2.76
CA CYS A 67 8.65 0.05 -2.54
C CYS A 67 7.64 1.19 -2.51
N LEU A 68 7.69 2.02 -1.45
CA LEU A 68 6.92 3.26 -1.36
C LEU A 68 7.62 4.37 -2.14
N ILE A 69 6.90 5.02 -3.05
CA ILE A 69 7.42 6.12 -3.88
C ILE A 69 6.68 7.41 -3.57
N ASP A 70 7.45 8.46 -3.30
CA ASP A 70 7.04 9.87 -3.21
C ASP A 70 5.94 10.20 -2.18
N PRO A 71 6.05 9.70 -0.91
CA PRO A 71 5.15 10.12 0.15
C PRO A 71 5.45 11.56 0.62
N PRO A 72 4.48 12.33 1.20
CA PRO A 72 3.07 11.94 1.33
C PRO A 72 2.17 12.39 0.18
N MET A 73 2.62 13.29 -0.72
CA MET A 73 1.76 14.03 -1.65
C MET A 73 1.98 13.72 -3.13
N GLY A 74 3.01 12.97 -3.48
CA GLY A 74 3.30 12.63 -4.88
C GLY A 74 3.73 13.82 -5.74
N THR A 75 4.44 14.80 -5.20
CA THR A 75 4.74 16.08 -5.85
C THR A 75 6.15 16.20 -6.42
N SER A 76 6.95 15.17 -6.31
CA SER A 76 8.29 15.16 -6.93
C SER A 76 8.19 15.26 -8.46
N PRO A 77 9.19 15.86 -9.12
CA PRO A 77 9.24 15.94 -10.56
C PRO A 77 9.13 14.55 -11.21
N HIS A 78 8.31 14.45 -12.25
CA HIS A 78 8.03 13.21 -12.98
C HIS A 78 9.30 12.39 -13.29
N GLN A 79 10.33 13.01 -13.83
CA GLN A 79 11.57 12.33 -14.18
C GLN A 79 12.27 11.68 -12.98
N LEU A 80 12.22 12.30 -11.80
CA LEU A 80 12.79 11.72 -10.58
C LEU A 80 12.01 10.49 -10.12
N ARG A 81 10.68 10.52 -10.23
CA ARG A 81 9.80 9.38 -9.90
C ARG A 81 10.07 8.19 -10.82
N ILE A 82 10.24 8.43 -12.12
CA ILE A 82 10.60 7.40 -13.12
C ILE A 82 11.99 6.82 -12.84
N GLN A 83 12.98 7.67 -12.53
CA GLN A 83 14.33 7.22 -12.17
C GLN A 83 14.32 6.38 -10.91
N GLU A 84 13.58 6.79 -9.88
CA GLU A 84 13.44 6.04 -8.63
C GLU A 84 12.76 4.69 -8.85
N ALA A 85 11.62 4.65 -9.55
CA ALA A 85 10.92 3.41 -9.89
C ALA A 85 11.82 2.43 -10.66
N SER A 86 12.59 2.96 -11.63
CA SER A 86 13.51 2.15 -12.43
C SER A 86 14.68 1.62 -11.59
N ARG A 87 15.22 2.44 -10.68
CA ARG A 87 16.30 2.05 -9.77
C ARG A 87 15.85 0.94 -8.83
N VAL A 88 14.72 1.10 -8.15
CA VAL A 88 14.25 0.10 -7.19
C VAL A 88 13.84 -1.21 -7.85
N LYS A 89 13.38 -1.19 -9.11
CA LYS A 89 13.20 -2.40 -9.92
C LYS A 89 14.50 -3.18 -10.07
N LEU A 90 15.59 -2.50 -10.40
CA LEU A 90 16.91 -3.12 -10.53
C LEU A 90 17.45 -3.64 -9.19
N GLU A 91 17.01 -3.05 -8.08
CA GLU A 91 17.37 -3.46 -6.72
C GLU A 91 16.51 -4.61 -6.18
N GLY A 92 15.49 -5.05 -6.94
CA GLY A 92 14.69 -6.22 -6.65
C GLY A 92 13.32 -5.95 -6.03
N ALA A 93 12.74 -4.77 -6.23
CA ALA A 93 11.33 -4.54 -5.91
C ALA A 93 10.44 -5.35 -6.85
N ASP A 94 9.41 -5.99 -6.30
CA ASP A 94 8.37 -6.72 -7.04
C ASP A 94 7.19 -5.82 -7.41
N GLU A 95 6.85 -4.89 -6.52
CA GLU A 95 5.70 -3.99 -6.67
C GLU A 95 6.05 -2.58 -6.17
N LEU A 96 5.35 -1.59 -6.69
CA LEU A 96 5.43 -0.21 -6.22
C LEU A 96 4.12 0.20 -5.51
N ASP A 97 4.25 0.95 -4.42
CA ASP A 97 3.18 1.72 -3.78
C ASP A 97 3.47 3.21 -4.06
N VAL A 98 2.85 3.80 -5.07
CA VAL A 98 3.18 5.15 -5.57
C VAL A 98 2.10 6.14 -5.19
N VAL A 99 2.50 7.25 -4.55
CA VAL A 99 1.55 8.33 -4.27
C VAL A 99 1.24 9.09 -5.55
N MET A 100 -0.05 9.18 -5.91
CA MET A 100 -0.51 10.05 -7.01
C MET A 100 -0.24 11.52 -6.64
N ASN A 101 -0.03 12.37 -7.62
CA ASN A 101 0.12 13.80 -7.33
C ASN A 101 -1.23 14.37 -6.85
N ILE A 102 -1.37 14.46 -5.51
CA ILE A 102 -2.60 14.93 -4.86
C ILE A 102 -2.90 16.40 -5.22
N VAL A 103 -1.87 17.22 -5.39
CA VAL A 103 -2.03 18.63 -5.76
C VAL A 103 -2.60 18.74 -7.17
N ASP A 104 -2.04 18.01 -8.13
CA ASP A 104 -2.55 17.99 -9.50
C ASP A 104 -3.98 17.44 -9.58
N LEU A 105 -4.31 16.42 -8.78
CA LEU A 105 -5.66 15.90 -8.68
C LEU A 105 -6.65 16.99 -8.21
N LYS A 106 -6.32 17.70 -7.13
CA LYS A 106 -7.19 18.74 -6.54
C LYS A 106 -7.38 19.96 -7.45
N TYR A 107 -6.38 20.27 -8.29
CA TYR A 107 -6.49 21.33 -9.32
C TYR A 107 -7.01 20.79 -10.65
N GLU A 108 -7.56 19.59 -10.69
CA GLU A 108 -8.15 18.94 -11.88
C GLU A 108 -7.17 18.79 -13.08
N ARG A 109 -5.87 18.82 -12.81
CA ARG A 109 -4.83 18.58 -13.82
C ARG A 109 -4.68 17.08 -14.13
N TYR A 110 -5.81 16.44 -14.45
CA TYR A 110 -5.94 14.99 -14.63
C TYR A 110 -5.01 14.42 -15.70
N PHE A 111 -4.71 15.21 -16.75
CA PHE A 111 -3.79 14.79 -17.79
C PHE A 111 -2.38 14.54 -17.22
N ASN A 112 -1.90 15.44 -16.33
CA ASN A 112 -0.60 15.29 -15.69
C ASN A 112 -0.57 14.04 -14.80
N VAL A 113 -1.61 13.87 -13.95
CA VAL A 113 -1.74 12.69 -13.07
C VAL A 113 -1.73 11.41 -13.87
N LEU A 114 -2.52 11.35 -14.94
CA LEU A 114 -2.64 10.15 -15.76
C LEU A 114 -1.35 9.85 -16.53
N GLY A 115 -0.69 10.87 -17.09
CA GLY A 115 0.56 10.73 -17.82
C GLY A 115 1.67 10.17 -16.93
N ASP A 116 1.87 10.76 -15.76
CA ASP A 116 2.85 10.32 -14.78
C ASP A 116 2.63 8.86 -14.34
N LEU A 117 1.42 8.53 -13.92
CA LEU A 117 1.10 7.18 -13.45
C LEU A 117 1.20 6.12 -14.56
N LYS A 118 0.83 6.44 -15.81
CA LYS A 118 0.94 5.50 -16.93
C LYS A 118 2.38 5.05 -17.17
N GLU A 119 3.33 5.98 -17.13
CA GLU A 119 4.73 5.63 -17.33
C GLU A 119 5.27 4.80 -16.17
N ILE A 120 4.93 5.16 -14.92
CA ILE A 120 5.35 4.39 -13.74
C ILE A 120 4.77 2.96 -13.77
N CYS A 121 3.48 2.80 -14.11
CA CYS A 121 2.82 1.50 -14.19
C CYS A 121 3.42 0.56 -15.25
N GLN A 122 4.16 1.09 -16.23
CA GLN A 122 4.90 0.27 -17.21
C GLN A 122 6.22 -0.29 -16.65
N ILE A 123 6.75 0.28 -15.56
CA ILE A 123 8.03 -0.15 -14.97
C ILE A 123 7.84 -1.40 -14.13
N LEU A 124 6.87 -1.38 -13.19
CA LEU A 124 6.53 -2.49 -12.29
C LEU A 124 5.02 -2.50 -12.00
N PRO A 125 4.47 -3.65 -11.55
CA PRO A 125 3.13 -3.71 -10.99
C PRO A 125 2.97 -2.64 -9.90
N THR A 126 2.03 -1.69 -10.08
CA THR A 126 1.93 -0.50 -9.25
C THR A 126 0.59 -0.42 -8.55
N LYS A 127 0.62 -0.16 -7.23
CA LYS A 127 -0.53 0.24 -6.44
C LYS A 127 -0.49 1.76 -6.31
N VAL A 128 -1.56 2.42 -6.71
CA VAL A 128 -1.66 3.89 -6.67
C VAL A 128 -2.28 4.33 -5.35
N ILE A 129 -1.53 5.11 -4.57
CA ILE A 129 -1.98 5.71 -3.31
C ILE A 129 -2.68 7.02 -3.64
N ILE A 130 -3.97 7.11 -3.33
CA ILE A 130 -4.77 8.30 -3.66
C ILE A 130 -4.79 9.34 -2.54
N GLY A 131 -4.29 9.01 -1.33
CA GLY A 131 -4.33 9.93 -0.19
C GLY A 131 -5.78 10.28 0.20
N SER A 132 -6.61 9.25 0.44
CA SER A 132 -8.07 9.44 0.55
C SER A 132 -8.51 10.39 1.65
N GLY A 133 -7.69 10.59 2.71
CA GLY A 133 -7.96 11.55 3.77
C GLY A 133 -7.80 13.02 3.36
N TYR A 134 -7.17 13.32 2.24
CA TYR A 134 -7.10 14.67 1.67
C TYR A 134 -8.26 14.99 0.72
N LEU A 135 -9.10 13.99 0.39
CA LEU A 135 -10.02 14.03 -0.72
C LEU A 135 -11.48 14.04 -0.27
N THR A 136 -12.33 14.73 -1.00
CA THR A 136 -13.78 14.56 -0.96
C THR A 136 -14.19 13.25 -1.65
N ASP A 137 -15.40 12.76 -1.41
CA ASP A 137 -15.93 11.56 -2.06
C ASP A 137 -15.84 11.62 -3.60
N THR A 138 -16.10 12.79 -4.19
CA THR A 138 -16.00 13.00 -5.64
C THR A 138 -14.56 12.90 -6.12
N GLU A 139 -13.62 13.46 -5.36
CA GLU A 139 -12.18 13.37 -5.68
C GLU A 139 -11.67 11.94 -5.49
N VAL A 140 -12.14 11.19 -4.47
CA VAL A 140 -11.81 9.76 -4.29
C VAL A 140 -12.28 8.95 -5.50
N ARG A 141 -13.49 9.20 -5.99
CA ARG A 141 -14.01 8.56 -7.21
C ARG A 141 -13.10 8.84 -8.41
N LYS A 142 -12.80 10.11 -8.66
CA LYS A 142 -11.94 10.52 -9.77
C LYS A 142 -10.54 9.94 -9.66
N ALA A 143 -9.94 9.94 -8.47
CA ALA A 143 -8.62 9.35 -8.22
C ALA A 143 -8.59 7.84 -8.54
N ALA A 144 -9.62 7.10 -8.13
CA ALA A 144 -9.74 5.67 -8.43
C ALA A 144 -9.91 5.40 -9.94
N GLU A 145 -10.70 6.21 -10.64
CA GLU A 145 -10.84 6.15 -12.11
C GLU A 145 -9.50 6.38 -12.82
N LEU A 146 -8.74 7.39 -12.38
CA LEU A 146 -7.42 7.71 -12.95
C LEU A 146 -6.41 6.60 -12.69
N ALA A 147 -6.39 6.03 -11.47
CA ALA A 147 -5.55 4.89 -11.14
C ALA A 147 -5.86 3.70 -12.05
N LYS A 148 -7.14 3.39 -12.27
CA LYS A 148 -7.54 2.35 -13.22
C LYS A 148 -7.10 2.66 -14.65
N ALA A 149 -7.30 3.89 -15.10
CA ALA A 149 -6.94 4.31 -16.45
C ALA A 149 -5.41 4.34 -16.70
N SER A 150 -4.61 4.41 -15.63
CA SER A 150 -3.14 4.37 -15.71
C SER A 150 -2.56 2.97 -15.89
N GLY A 151 -3.37 1.91 -15.73
CA GLY A 151 -2.89 0.54 -15.76
C GLY A 151 -2.38 0.03 -14.40
N ALA A 152 -2.73 0.69 -13.31
CA ALA A 152 -2.43 0.22 -11.96
C ALA A 152 -3.05 -1.16 -11.69
N ILE A 153 -2.42 -1.94 -10.82
CA ILE A 153 -2.97 -3.22 -10.35
C ILE A 153 -3.89 -3.05 -9.13
N CYS A 154 -3.78 -1.92 -8.42
CA CYS A 154 -4.47 -1.68 -7.18
C CYS A 154 -4.63 -0.18 -6.90
N VAL A 155 -5.73 0.20 -6.23
CA VAL A 155 -5.90 1.52 -5.63
C VAL A 155 -5.72 1.39 -4.12
N LYS A 156 -4.88 2.26 -3.51
CA LYS A 156 -4.57 2.25 -2.07
C LYS A 156 -5.06 3.55 -1.43
N THR A 157 -5.68 3.45 -0.24
CA THR A 157 -6.23 4.60 0.47
C THR A 157 -5.18 5.64 0.82
N ALA A 158 -4.14 5.24 1.55
CA ALA A 158 -3.26 6.18 2.24
C ALA A 158 -1.85 5.65 2.45
N THR A 159 -0.97 6.55 2.86
CA THR A 159 0.34 6.27 3.41
C THR A 159 0.56 7.15 4.65
N GLU A 160 1.81 7.47 5.02
CA GLU A 160 2.12 8.35 6.13
C GLU A 160 1.43 9.73 6.00
N LYS A 161 1.13 10.37 7.13
CA LYS A 161 0.56 11.74 7.21
C LYS A 161 -0.80 11.93 6.53
N ASP A 162 -1.55 10.87 6.36
CA ASP A 162 -2.94 10.98 5.92
C ASP A 162 -3.79 11.66 7.03
N PRO A 163 -4.61 12.69 6.71
CA PRO A 163 -5.47 13.35 7.68
C PRO A 163 -6.49 12.44 8.37
N LEU A 164 -6.98 11.42 7.67
CA LEU A 164 -7.79 10.35 8.26
C LEU A 164 -6.88 9.39 9.05
N GLY A 165 -6.51 9.81 10.25
CA GLY A 165 -5.69 9.01 11.14
C GLY A 165 -6.38 7.76 11.68
N HIS A 166 -5.98 7.31 12.85
CA HIS A 166 -6.46 6.07 13.46
C HIS A 166 -7.89 6.13 13.98
N SER A 167 -8.43 7.31 14.24
CA SER A 167 -9.77 7.52 14.78
C SER A 167 -10.88 7.55 13.74
N GLU A 168 -10.55 7.51 12.46
CA GLU A 168 -11.49 7.77 11.36
C GLU A 168 -11.58 6.61 10.38
N LEU A 169 -11.46 5.38 10.89
CA LEU A 169 -11.54 4.16 10.08
C LEU A 169 -12.90 4.00 9.38
N ALA A 170 -13.99 4.49 9.98
CA ALA A 170 -15.32 4.43 9.36
C ALA A 170 -15.38 5.25 8.05
N GLU A 171 -14.77 6.44 8.01
CA GLU A 171 -14.68 7.24 6.78
C GLU A 171 -13.77 6.56 5.75
N LYS A 172 -12.68 5.96 6.19
CA LYS A 172 -11.82 5.16 5.31
C LYS A 172 -12.57 3.97 4.71
N ALA A 173 -13.39 3.27 5.49
CA ALA A 173 -14.25 2.18 5.03
C ALA A 173 -15.26 2.64 3.96
N LYS A 174 -15.81 3.84 4.12
CA LYS A 174 -16.67 4.49 3.10
C LYS A 174 -15.87 4.74 1.81
N HIS A 175 -14.66 5.27 1.90
CA HIS A 175 -13.81 5.51 0.74
C HIS A 175 -13.44 4.21 0.01
N LEU A 176 -13.21 3.09 0.72
CA LEU A 176 -12.97 1.79 0.08
C LEU A 176 -14.14 1.35 -0.82
N LYS A 177 -15.38 1.57 -0.38
CA LYS A 177 -16.58 1.28 -1.20
C LYS A 177 -16.63 2.13 -2.46
N ILE A 178 -16.34 3.44 -2.35
CA ILE A 178 -16.26 4.35 -3.50
C ILE A 178 -15.17 3.89 -4.47
N MET A 179 -14.00 3.53 -3.97
CA MET A 179 -12.88 3.02 -4.79
C MET A 179 -13.28 1.72 -5.53
N ARG A 180 -13.95 0.79 -4.85
CA ARG A 180 -14.44 -0.47 -5.44
C ARG A 180 -15.41 -0.22 -6.59
N GLU A 181 -16.36 0.72 -6.40
CA GLU A 181 -17.34 1.11 -7.42
C GLU A 181 -16.69 1.80 -8.62
N SER A 182 -15.70 2.65 -8.38
CA SER A 182 -15.08 3.52 -9.38
C SER A 182 -13.97 2.85 -10.18
N ALA A 183 -13.33 1.84 -9.60
CA ALA A 183 -12.24 1.08 -10.23
C ALA A 183 -12.53 -0.43 -10.28
N PRO A 184 -13.64 -0.86 -10.90
CA PRO A 184 -13.99 -2.28 -10.97
C PRO A 184 -12.89 -3.07 -11.69
N GLY A 185 -12.51 -4.21 -11.08
CA GLY A 185 -11.44 -5.09 -11.58
C GLY A 185 -10.06 -4.79 -11.01
N LEU A 186 -9.83 -3.66 -10.34
CA LEU A 186 -8.61 -3.43 -9.57
C LEU A 186 -8.71 -4.05 -8.17
N LEU A 187 -7.56 -4.42 -7.62
CA LEU A 187 -7.45 -4.68 -6.19
C LEU A 187 -7.60 -3.37 -5.41
N ILE A 188 -8.11 -3.46 -4.18
CA ILE A 188 -8.25 -2.33 -3.28
C ILE A 188 -7.40 -2.59 -2.03
N LYS A 189 -6.52 -1.65 -1.68
CA LYS A 189 -5.68 -1.74 -0.49
C LYS A 189 -6.07 -0.70 0.55
N ALA A 190 -6.43 -1.17 1.74
CA ALA A 190 -6.58 -0.30 2.91
C ALA A 190 -5.24 -0.14 3.61
N ALA A 191 -4.87 1.08 3.98
CA ALA A 191 -3.68 1.36 4.76
C ALA A 191 -3.87 2.61 5.62
N GLY A 192 -3.09 2.68 6.72
CA GLY A 192 -3.15 3.75 7.69
C GLY A 192 -4.18 3.51 8.80
N GLY A 193 -3.70 3.37 10.03
CA GLY A 193 -4.52 3.24 11.22
C GLY A 193 -5.02 1.85 11.59
N ILE A 194 -4.73 0.84 10.82
CA ILE A 194 -5.18 -0.54 11.04
C ILE A 194 -4.22 -1.20 12.04
N LYS A 195 -4.68 -1.48 13.27
CA LYS A 195 -3.81 -1.95 14.36
C LYS A 195 -4.27 -3.24 15.01
N SER A 196 -5.54 -3.60 14.86
CA SER A 196 -6.16 -4.77 15.46
C SER A 196 -6.80 -5.67 14.41
N TYR A 197 -7.14 -6.89 14.81
CA TYR A 197 -7.92 -7.78 13.96
C TYR A 197 -9.30 -7.22 13.64
N ALA A 198 -9.92 -6.52 14.58
CA ALA A 198 -11.21 -5.87 14.35
C ALA A 198 -11.12 -4.78 13.26
N ASP A 199 -10.04 -3.98 13.26
CA ASP A 199 -9.79 -2.99 12.21
C ASP A 199 -9.62 -3.66 10.84
N LEU A 200 -8.83 -4.75 10.78
CA LEU A 200 -8.62 -5.53 9.57
C LEU A 200 -9.94 -6.05 9.02
N LEU A 201 -10.79 -6.64 9.86
CA LEU A 201 -12.12 -7.14 9.45
C LEU A 201 -12.99 -6.01 8.90
N MET A 202 -13.06 -4.87 9.58
CA MET A 202 -13.81 -3.70 9.12
C MET A 202 -13.37 -3.28 7.71
N MET A 203 -12.07 -3.23 7.44
CA MET A 203 -11.55 -2.88 6.11
C MET A 203 -11.87 -3.96 5.07
N ARG A 204 -11.77 -5.24 5.44
CA ARG A 204 -12.11 -6.36 4.55
C ARG A 204 -13.61 -6.34 4.18
N GLU A 205 -14.50 -6.14 5.15
CA GLU A 205 -15.94 -6.02 4.94
C GLU A 205 -16.30 -4.80 4.07
N ALA A 206 -15.51 -3.72 4.17
CA ALA A 206 -15.65 -2.56 3.32
C ALA A 206 -15.11 -2.76 1.88
N GLY A 207 -14.51 -3.92 1.59
CA GLY A 207 -14.06 -4.30 0.24
C GLY A 207 -12.56 -4.21 0.00
N ALA A 208 -11.71 -4.13 1.05
CA ALA A 208 -10.26 -4.20 0.87
C ALA A 208 -9.82 -5.64 0.54
N ASP A 209 -9.00 -5.80 -0.49
CA ASP A 209 -8.33 -7.06 -0.86
C ASP A 209 -6.98 -7.20 -0.13
N ILE A 210 -6.33 -6.07 0.13
CA ILE A 210 -4.99 -5.99 0.73
C ILE A 210 -5.04 -5.03 1.93
N ILE A 211 -4.30 -5.37 2.98
CA ILE A 211 -4.15 -4.57 4.20
C ILE A 211 -2.68 -4.16 4.34
N GLY A 212 -2.42 -2.85 4.34
CA GLY A 212 -1.11 -2.30 4.65
C GLY A 212 -1.07 -1.85 6.12
N THR A 213 -0.22 -2.47 6.92
CA THR A 213 -0.09 -2.15 8.35
C THR A 213 1.33 -2.41 8.86
N SER A 214 1.74 -1.68 9.90
CA SER A 214 2.93 -1.97 10.70
C SER A 214 2.64 -2.91 11.87
N HIS A 215 1.38 -3.29 12.09
CA HIS A 215 0.91 -4.10 13.21
C HIS A 215 0.47 -5.52 12.78
N GLY A 216 1.01 -6.03 11.67
CA GLY A 216 0.64 -7.35 11.17
C GLY A 216 0.90 -8.47 12.17
N VAL A 217 2.02 -8.38 12.92
CA VAL A 217 2.39 -9.36 13.96
C VAL A 217 1.39 -9.35 15.10
N GLU A 218 1.00 -8.17 15.59
CA GLU A 218 0.01 -8.01 16.66
C GLU A 218 -1.34 -8.57 16.23
N ILE A 219 -1.80 -8.24 15.02
CA ILE A 219 -3.05 -8.77 14.45
C ILE A 219 -3.02 -10.30 14.40
N MET A 220 -1.91 -10.90 13.95
CA MET A 220 -1.79 -12.36 13.88
C MET A 220 -1.70 -13.03 15.26
N ARG A 221 -1.17 -12.34 16.28
CA ARG A 221 -1.12 -12.83 17.64
C ARG A 221 -2.49 -12.80 18.31
N GLU A 222 -3.29 -11.77 18.08
CA GLU A 222 -4.69 -11.71 18.56
C GLU A 222 -5.51 -12.92 18.10
N LEU A 223 -5.26 -13.43 16.90
CA LEU A 223 -5.96 -14.58 16.32
C LEU A 223 -5.55 -15.94 16.93
N LYS A 224 -4.42 -16.00 17.61
CA LYS A 224 -3.92 -17.25 18.23
C LYS A 224 -4.34 -17.38 19.69
N THR A 225 -4.92 -16.35 20.30
CA THR A 225 -5.43 -16.33 21.67
C THR A 225 -6.92 -16.62 21.72
#